data_32eea1c50a7d599ed93f9d9592ef7d29
#
_entry.id   32eea1c50a7d599ed93f9d9592ef7d29
#
_cell.length_a   1.000
_cell.length_b   1.000
_cell.length_c   1.000
_cell.angle_alpha   90.00
_cell.angle_beta   90.00
_cell.angle_gamma   90.00
#
_symmetry.space_group_name_H-M   'P 1'
#
loop_
_entity.id
_entity.type
_entity.pdbx_description
1 polymer ?
#
loop_
_entity_poly.entity_id
_entity_poly.type
_entity_poly.pdbx_seq_one_letter_code
_entity_poly.pdbx_strand_id
1 'polypeptide(L)'
;LSRSSIYKGDYDCLFRTPKNEMRSNLHYHDFYEIVVYLGNAGIFKINGKEYLIRRGDIALINMFDPHTLIYNKNTYYERFSISIDPNLLLSFNTAQSNLLDIFSKDSRNYPIFHVEGKCFDKYLRILEQYRDQKPAHGKDIFEKALIHQLASYLFSDCYDGIHFDNTDSRHVSMIAKLVDYINKHLSEDLSLGVLAQEVSYSEYYICRIFKKVTNYTLTNYIVEKRIAQAAHYLTGDMTINKAAEKVGFNNYSYFYKTFKRYMGMNPAEYKEQHTQANNN
;
A
#
# COMPACT_ATOMS: atom_id res chain seq x y z
N LEU A 1 -14.62 7.37 1.03
CA LEU A 1 -13.28 6.78 1.14
C LEU A 1 -13.01 6.54 2.62
N SER A 2 -13.03 5.30 3.06
CA SER A 2 -12.55 4.92 4.40
C SER A 2 -11.10 4.47 4.30
N ARG A 3 -10.29 4.72 5.32
CA ARG A 3 -8.99 4.09 5.47
C ARG A 3 -9.20 2.72 6.10
N SER A 4 -8.63 1.68 5.52
CA SER A 4 -8.43 0.43 6.25
C SER A 4 -7.47 0.67 7.42
N SER A 5 -7.64 -0.04 8.51
CA SER A 5 -6.93 0.08 9.79
C SER A 5 -5.45 0.39 9.64
N ILE A 6 -4.92 1.22 10.56
CA ILE A 6 -3.49 1.50 10.63
C ILE A 6 -2.76 0.21 10.87
N TYR A 7 -1.98 -0.10 9.91
CA TYR A 7 -0.97 -1.10 9.95
C TYR A 7 0.11 -0.70 10.98
N LYS A 8 0.33 -1.57 11.95
CA LYS A 8 1.37 -1.41 12.97
C LYS A 8 2.44 -2.48 12.76
N GLY A 9 3.37 -2.25 11.85
CA GLY A 9 4.44 -3.20 11.59
C GLY A 9 5.00 -3.09 10.18
N ASP A 10 5.81 -4.05 9.78
CA ASP A 10 6.40 -4.10 8.44
C ASP A 10 5.46 -4.75 7.41
N TYR A 11 4.50 -5.56 7.87
CA TYR A 11 3.52 -6.28 7.04
C TYR A 11 2.29 -6.72 7.84
N ASP A 12 1.21 -7.02 7.13
CA ASP A 12 0.01 -7.69 7.65
C ASP A 12 -0.52 -8.67 6.61
N CYS A 13 -0.92 -9.85 7.05
CA CYS A 13 -1.38 -10.91 6.18
C CYS A 13 -2.72 -11.46 6.69
N LEU A 14 -3.74 -11.46 5.82
CA LEU A 14 -5.10 -11.83 6.19
C LEU A 14 -5.75 -12.73 5.15
N PHE A 15 -6.29 -13.88 5.61
CA PHE A 15 -7.31 -14.61 4.88
C PHE A 15 -8.67 -13.98 5.13
N ARG A 16 -9.41 -13.70 4.08
CA ARG A 16 -10.75 -13.13 4.16
C ARG A 16 -11.73 -13.95 3.38
N THR A 17 -12.82 -14.35 4.06
CA THR A 17 -14.03 -14.91 3.47
C THR A 17 -15.16 -13.91 3.65
N PRO A 18 -16.14 -13.81 2.74
CA PRO A 18 -17.26 -12.88 2.92
C PRO A 18 -18.12 -13.32 4.09
N LYS A 19 -18.22 -12.46 5.10
CA LYS A 19 -19.26 -12.52 6.13
C LYS A 19 -20.24 -11.39 5.83
N ASN A 20 -21.32 -11.69 5.09
CA ASN A 20 -22.49 -10.80 4.89
C ASN A 20 -22.25 -9.39 4.32
N GLU A 21 -21.03 -9.03 3.91
CA GLU A 21 -20.74 -7.74 3.31
C GLU A 21 -20.90 -7.80 1.79
N MET A 22 -21.68 -6.87 1.23
CA MET A 22 -21.93 -6.79 -0.20
C MET A 22 -20.95 -5.90 -0.94
N ARG A 23 -20.21 -5.07 -0.23
CA ARG A 23 -19.30 -4.08 -0.79
C ARG A 23 -18.27 -3.63 0.24
N SER A 24 -17.00 -3.60 -0.13
CA SER A 24 -16.03 -2.82 0.63
C SER A 24 -16.22 -1.33 0.32
N ASN A 25 -16.04 -0.46 1.30
CA ASN A 25 -16.03 0.97 1.02
C ASN A 25 -14.86 1.33 0.10
N LEU A 26 -15.05 2.32 -0.77
CA LEU A 26 -13.95 2.89 -1.53
C LEU A 26 -12.92 3.47 -0.55
N HIS A 27 -11.69 2.96 -0.59
CA HIS A 27 -10.63 3.33 0.34
C HIS A 27 -9.27 3.36 -0.37
N TYR A 28 -8.28 3.87 0.31
CA TYR A 28 -6.88 3.77 -0.05
C TYR A 28 -6.04 3.61 1.23
N HIS A 29 -4.78 3.26 1.06
CA HIS A 29 -3.82 3.07 2.14
C HIS A 29 -2.41 3.51 1.70
N ASP A 30 -1.49 3.58 2.65
CA ASP A 30 -0.13 4.07 2.49
C ASP A 30 0.94 2.95 2.48
N PHE A 31 0.53 1.76 2.11
CA PHE A 31 1.35 0.57 1.94
C PHE A 31 1.05 -0.09 0.58
N TYR A 32 1.89 -1.00 0.15
CA TYR A 32 1.62 -1.86 -1.00
C TYR A 32 0.73 -3.01 -0.57
N GLU A 33 -0.24 -3.39 -1.39
CA GLU A 33 -1.08 -4.54 -1.12
C GLU A 33 -1.05 -5.52 -2.30
N ILE A 34 -0.90 -6.81 -1.96
CA ILE A 34 -1.02 -7.93 -2.89
C ILE A 34 -2.24 -8.73 -2.47
N VAL A 35 -3.17 -8.96 -3.40
CA VAL A 35 -4.37 -9.75 -3.11
C VAL A 35 -4.42 -10.94 -4.05
N VAL A 36 -4.33 -12.15 -3.50
CA VAL A 36 -4.47 -13.41 -4.24
C VAL A 36 -5.91 -13.89 -4.08
N TYR A 37 -6.63 -14.03 -5.19
CA TYR A 37 -8.02 -14.49 -5.18
C TYR A 37 -8.09 -16.01 -5.36
N LEU A 38 -8.63 -16.67 -4.34
CA LEU A 38 -8.77 -18.13 -4.26
C LEU A 38 -10.14 -18.61 -4.76
N GLY A 39 -11.02 -17.67 -5.08
CA GLY A 39 -12.35 -17.88 -5.64
C GLY A 39 -12.82 -16.70 -6.46
N ASN A 40 -13.98 -16.82 -7.10
CA ASN A 40 -14.56 -15.73 -7.88
C ASN A 40 -15.15 -14.67 -6.95
N ALA A 41 -14.67 -13.42 -7.03
CA ALA A 41 -14.99 -12.41 -6.02
C ALA A 41 -16.06 -11.38 -6.46
N GLY A 42 -16.13 -11.03 -7.72
CA GLY A 42 -17.02 -9.97 -8.23
C GLY A 42 -16.26 -8.90 -9.01
N ILE A 43 -16.57 -7.63 -8.81
CA ILE A 43 -15.95 -6.51 -9.53
C ILE A 43 -15.00 -5.77 -8.61
N PHE A 44 -13.72 -5.76 -8.96
CA PHE A 44 -12.72 -4.92 -8.33
C PHE A 44 -12.58 -3.61 -9.08
N LYS A 45 -12.72 -2.50 -8.37
CA LYS A 45 -12.53 -1.15 -8.92
C LYS A 45 -11.26 -0.56 -8.35
N ILE A 46 -10.38 -0.08 -9.22
CA ILE A 46 -9.14 0.61 -8.86
C ILE A 46 -8.87 1.77 -9.82
N ASN A 47 -8.56 2.93 -9.31
CA ASN A 47 -8.28 4.14 -10.10
C ASN A 47 -9.40 4.44 -11.14
N GLY A 48 -10.66 4.16 -10.79
CA GLY A 48 -11.82 4.35 -11.65
C GLY A 48 -12.06 3.30 -12.71
N LYS A 49 -11.19 2.30 -12.86
CA LYS A 49 -11.35 1.15 -13.78
C LYS A 49 -11.96 -0.04 -13.05
N GLU A 50 -12.71 -0.86 -13.78
CA GLU A 50 -13.39 -2.06 -13.25
C GLU A 50 -12.77 -3.32 -13.85
N TYR A 51 -12.59 -4.33 -12.98
CA TYR A 51 -12.04 -5.64 -13.33
C TYR A 51 -12.93 -6.73 -12.74
N LEU A 52 -13.37 -7.68 -13.59
CA LEU A 52 -14.06 -8.86 -13.11
C LEU A 52 -13.03 -9.84 -12.53
N ILE A 53 -13.20 -10.20 -11.27
CA ILE A 53 -12.25 -11.03 -10.52
C ILE A 53 -12.69 -12.49 -10.54
N ARG A 54 -11.75 -13.34 -10.90
CA ARG A 54 -11.88 -14.80 -10.88
C ARG A 54 -10.77 -15.46 -10.05
N ARG A 55 -10.97 -16.73 -9.74
CA ARG A 55 -9.94 -17.53 -9.07
C ARG A 55 -8.65 -17.50 -9.90
N GLY A 56 -7.51 -17.29 -9.23
CA GLY A 56 -6.19 -17.18 -9.86
C GLY A 56 -5.81 -15.75 -10.24
N ASP A 57 -6.71 -14.77 -10.10
CA ASP A 57 -6.32 -13.38 -10.27
C ASP A 57 -5.52 -12.90 -9.06
N ILE A 58 -4.50 -12.10 -9.33
CA ILE A 58 -3.69 -11.44 -8.32
C ILE A 58 -3.77 -9.94 -8.57
N ALA A 59 -4.25 -9.19 -7.57
CA ALA A 59 -4.27 -7.75 -7.62
C ALA A 59 -3.01 -7.17 -6.97
N LEU A 60 -2.40 -6.23 -7.66
CA LEU A 60 -1.28 -5.43 -7.21
C LEU A 60 -1.79 -4.02 -6.96
N ILE A 61 -1.84 -3.59 -5.71
CA ILE A 61 -2.38 -2.30 -5.32
C ILE A 61 -1.23 -1.44 -4.83
N ASN A 62 -1.00 -0.34 -5.54
CA ASN A 62 0.03 0.61 -5.17
C ASN A 62 -0.44 1.49 -4.00
N MET A 63 0.50 2.10 -3.29
CA MET A 63 0.18 3.10 -2.28
C MET A 63 -0.77 4.14 -2.85
N PHE A 64 -1.76 4.55 -2.05
CA PHE A 64 -2.73 5.60 -2.37
C PHE A 64 -3.62 5.35 -3.59
N ASP A 65 -3.62 4.16 -4.18
CA ASP A 65 -4.57 3.83 -5.23
C ASP A 65 -5.96 3.62 -4.63
N PRO A 66 -6.95 4.47 -4.98
CA PRO A 66 -8.31 4.29 -4.50
C PRO A 66 -8.93 3.04 -5.12
N HIS A 67 -9.36 2.13 -4.25
CA HIS A 67 -9.92 0.85 -4.68
C HIS A 67 -11.08 0.38 -3.80
N THR A 68 -11.89 -0.53 -4.35
CA THR A 68 -13.00 -1.20 -3.67
C THR A 68 -13.32 -2.52 -4.36
N LEU A 69 -13.89 -3.46 -3.62
CA LEU A 69 -14.39 -4.72 -4.15
C LEU A 69 -15.90 -4.80 -3.96
N ILE A 70 -16.63 -5.04 -5.04
CA ILE A 70 -18.07 -5.27 -5.05
C ILE A 70 -18.27 -6.78 -5.20
N TYR A 71 -18.74 -7.39 -4.14
CA TYR A 71 -18.92 -8.84 -4.06
C TYR A 71 -20.14 -9.31 -4.84
N ASN A 72 -20.03 -10.48 -5.43
CA ASN A 72 -21.20 -11.19 -5.95
C ASN A 72 -21.84 -12.01 -4.82
N LYS A 73 -23.10 -11.72 -4.49
CA LYS A 73 -23.84 -12.33 -3.37
C LYS A 73 -23.91 -13.85 -3.40
N ASN A 74 -23.81 -14.46 -4.57
CA ASN A 74 -24.08 -15.88 -4.77
C ASN A 74 -22.82 -16.71 -5.04
N THR A 75 -21.62 -16.11 -4.91
CA THR A 75 -20.37 -16.82 -5.13
C THR A 75 -19.56 -16.89 -3.84
N TYR A 76 -19.13 -18.12 -3.52
CA TYR A 76 -18.08 -18.32 -2.53
C TYR A 76 -16.80 -17.69 -3.05
N TYR A 77 -16.24 -16.78 -2.27
CA TYR A 77 -14.89 -16.32 -2.56
C TYR A 77 -14.03 -16.32 -1.29
N GLU A 78 -12.79 -16.65 -1.46
CA GLU A 78 -11.75 -16.50 -0.47
C GLU A 78 -10.62 -15.70 -1.10
N ARG A 79 -10.01 -14.83 -0.34
CA ARG A 79 -8.82 -14.09 -0.76
C ARG A 79 -7.79 -14.05 0.34
N PHE A 80 -6.54 -13.99 -0.06
CA PHE A 80 -5.43 -13.69 0.83
C PHE A 80 -4.86 -12.32 0.48
N SER A 81 -4.85 -11.40 1.45
CA SER A 81 -4.28 -10.06 1.28
C SER A 81 -3.01 -9.94 2.10
N ILE A 82 -2.00 -9.33 1.49
CA ILE A 82 -0.74 -8.97 2.14
C ILE A 82 -0.56 -7.47 1.99
N SER A 83 -0.53 -6.77 3.12
CA SER A 83 -0.15 -5.36 3.22
C SER A 83 1.33 -5.28 3.56
N ILE A 84 2.12 -4.54 2.79
CA ILE A 84 3.58 -4.50 2.92
C ILE A 84 4.04 -3.05 3.03
N ASP A 85 4.78 -2.76 4.11
CA ASP A 85 5.44 -1.44 4.25
C ASP A 85 6.45 -1.22 3.13
N PRO A 86 6.54 0.00 2.58
CA PRO A 86 7.50 0.32 1.52
C PRO A 86 8.95 -0.05 1.87
N ASN A 87 9.39 0.13 3.12
CA ASN A 87 10.76 -0.20 3.52
C ASN A 87 11.01 -1.71 3.51
N LEU A 88 10.02 -2.52 3.93
CA LEU A 88 10.15 -3.97 3.85
C LEU A 88 10.25 -4.42 2.39
N LEU A 89 9.39 -3.91 1.51
CA LEU A 89 9.43 -4.25 0.09
C LEU A 89 10.75 -3.82 -0.56
N LEU A 90 11.23 -2.62 -0.23
CA LEU A 90 12.54 -2.11 -0.68
C LEU A 90 13.71 -2.98 -0.17
N SER A 91 13.61 -3.52 1.04
CA SER A 91 14.66 -4.39 1.62
C SER A 91 14.86 -5.70 0.85
N PHE A 92 13.89 -6.11 0.04
CA PHE A 92 13.98 -7.30 -0.80
C PHE A 92 14.67 -7.04 -2.15
N ASN A 93 14.93 -5.77 -2.49
CA ASN A 93 15.57 -5.41 -3.75
C ASN A 93 17.04 -5.81 -3.76
N THR A 94 17.52 -6.12 -4.96
CA THR A 94 18.93 -6.42 -5.23
C THR A 94 19.51 -5.45 -6.25
N ALA A 95 20.80 -5.55 -6.55
CA ALA A 95 21.42 -4.77 -7.63
C ALA A 95 20.81 -5.07 -9.01
N GLN A 96 20.15 -6.22 -9.19
CA GLN A 96 19.60 -6.69 -10.46
C GLN A 96 18.09 -6.64 -10.54
N SER A 97 17.38 -6.55 -9.40
CA SER A 97 15.93 -6.69 -9.35
C SER A 97 15.32 -5.66 -8.39
N ASN A 98 14.35 -4.91 -8.88
CA ASN A 98 13.56 -3.99 -8.08
C ASN A 98 12.12 -4.48 -7.99
N LEU A 99 11.70 -4.98 -6.83
CA LEU A 99 10.35 -5.52 -6.64
C LEU A 99 9.24 -4.46 -6.80
N LEU A 100 9.57 -3.17 -6.71
CA LEU A 100 8.58 -2.12 -6.97
C LEU A 100 8.13 -2.07 -8.44
N ASP A 101 8.90 -2.68 -9.36
CA ASP A 101 8.56 -2.69 -10.79
C ASP A 101 7.25 -3.44 -11.06
N ILE A 102 6.89 -4.46 -10.22
CA ILE A 102 5.60 -5.14 -10.36
C ILE A 102 4.41 -4.24 -10.07
N PHE A 103 4.59 -3.16 -9.32
CA PHE A 103 3.56 -2.15 -9.04
C PHE A 103 3.60 -0.97 -10.03
N SER A 104 4.40 -1.05 -11.09
CA SER A 104 4.45 0.01 -12.10
C SER A 104 3.12 0.12 -12.83
N LYS A 105 2.57 1.35 -12.90
CA LYS A 105 1.33 1.63 -13.64
C LYS A 105 1.50 1.49 -15.15
N ASP A 106 2.73 1.44 -15.63
CA ASP A 106 3.08 1.25 -17.04
C ASP A 106 3.21 -0.24 -17.40
N SER A 107 3.23 -1.13 -16.40
CA SER A 107 3.21 -2.57 -16.62
C SER A 107 1.86 -3.03 -17.16
N ARG A 108 1.87 -3.86 -18.20
CA ARG A 108 0.67 -4.50 -18.74
C ARG A 108 -0.04 -5.42 -17.76
N ASN A 109 0.69 -5.92 -16.77
CA ASN A 109 0.19 -6.81 -15.73
C ASN A 109 -0.37 -6.05 -14.51
N TYR A 110 -0.30 -4.72 -14.51
CA TYR A 110 -0.86 -3.89 -13.47
C TYR A 110 -2.29 -3.43 -13.85
N PRO A 111 -3.26 -3.40 -12.94
CA PRO A 111 -3.18 -3.81 -11.51
C PRO A 111 -3.59 -5.26 -11.27
N ILE A 112 -4.02 -6.00 -12.28
CA ILE A 112 -4.51 -7.38 -12.17
C ILE A 112 -3.80 -8.25 -13.20
N PHE A 113 -3.24 -9.37 -12.75
CA PHE A 113 -2.78 -10.41 -13.66
C PHE A 113 -3.34 -11.77 -13.22
N HIS A 114 -3.39 -12.70 -14.16
CA HIS A 114 -3.98 -14.02 -13.96
C HIS A 114 -2.93 -15.11 -13.99
N VAL A 115 -3.02 -16.04 -13.03
CA VAL A 115 -2.22 -17.26 -12.99
C VAL A 115 -3.12 -18.49 -12.85
N GLU A 116 -2.77 -19.58 -13.52
CA GLU A 116 -3.52 -20.84 -13.49
C GLU A 116 -2.61 -22.07 -13.48
N GLY A 117 -3.19 -23.23 -13.20
CA GLY A 117 -2.48 -24.51 -13.20
C GLY A 117 -1.28 -24.51 -12.26
N LYS A 118 -0.16 -25.10 -12.70
CA LYS A 118 1.06 -25.21 -11.91
C LYS A 118 1.63 -23.86 -11.44
N CYS A 119 1.38 -22.80 -12.22
CA CYS A 119 1.78 -21.46 -11.83
C CYS A 119 0.99 -21.00 -10.61
N PHE A 120 -0.31 -21.23 -10.55
CA PHE A 120 -1.13 -20.91 -9.38
C PHE A 120 -0.79 -21.81 -8.18
N ASP A 121 -0.48 -23.08 -8.38
CA ASP A 121 -0.16 -24.03 -7.31
C ASP A 121 1.04 -23.58 -6.46
N LYS A 122 2.03 -22.91 -7.04
CA LYS A 122 3.18 -22.41 -6.28
C LYS A 122 2.79 -21.31 -5.29
N TYR A 123 1.82 -20.45 -5.66
CA TYR A 123 1.25 -19.44 -4.75
C TYR A 123 0.44 -20.11 -3.65
N LEU A 124 -0.42 -21.06 -3.99
CA LEU A 124 -1.21 -21.81 -3.01
C LEU A 124 -0.35 -22.45 -1.94
N ARG A 125 0.77 -23.09 -2.31
CA ARG A 125 1.71 -23.69 -1.33
C ARG A 125 2.25 -22.68 -0.32
N ILE A 126 2.60 -21.47 -0.76
CA ILE A 126 3.05 -20.41 0.17
C ILE A 126 1.90 -20.00 1.12
N LEU A 127 0.69 -19.83 0.59
CA LEU A 127 -0.45 -19.44 1.40
C LEU A 127 -0.86 -20.52 2.41
N GLU A 128 -0.76 -21.79 2.03
CA GLU A 128 -0.96 -22.95 2.93
C GLU A 128 0.09 -22.98 4.04
N GLN A 129 1.37 -22.78 3.70
CA GLN A 129 2.43 -22.68 4.71
C GLN A 129 2.16 -21.53 5.69
N TYR A 130 1.75 -20.36 5.19
CA TYR A 130 1.39 -19.23 6.04
C TYR A 130 0.22 -19.56 6.97
N ARG A 131 -0.81 -20.27 6.49
CA ARG A 131 -2.00 -20.64 7.25
C ARG A 131 -1.72 -21.71 8.30
N ASP A 132 -1.00 -22.77 7.91
CA ASP A 132 -0.97 -24.02 8.64
C ASP A 132 0.35 -24.27 9.40
N GLN A 133 1.44 -23.58 9.03
CA GLN A 133 2.78 -23.81 9.57
C GLN A 133 3.31 -22.58 10.31
N LYS A 134 2.77 -22.31 11.52
CA LYS A 134 3.28 -21.22 12.35
C LYS A 134 4.30 -21.75 13.36
N PRO A 135 5.60 -21.43 13.22
CA PRO A 135 6.60 -21.86 14.17
C PRO A 135 6.37 -21.21 15.54
N ALA A 136 6.70 -21.94 16.62
CA ALA A 136 6.58 -21.43 17.98
C ALA A 136 7.57 -20.27 18.25
N HIS A 137 8.73 -20.28 17.57
CA HIS A 137 9.77 -19.24 17.65
C HIS A 137 10.13 -18.73 16.25
N GLY A 138 10.46 -17.45 16.12
CA GLY A 138 10.86 -16.85 14.85
C GLY A 138 9.71 -16.75 13.83
N LYS A 139 8.48 -16.62 14.30
CA LYS A 139 7.28 -16.47 13.45
C LYS A 139 7.44 -15.31 12.47
N ASP A 140 7.93 -14.17 12.92
CA ASP A 140 8.20 -12.98 12.12
C ASP A 140 9.22 -13.24 11.01
N ILE A 141 10.29 -13.99 11.30
CA ILE A 141 11.29 -14.39 10.31
C ILE A 141 10.66 -15.30 9.27
N PHE A 142 9.88 -16.30 9.72
CA PHE A 142 9.19 -17.24 8.83
C PHE A 142 8.20 -16.53 7.90
N GLU A 143 7.37 -15.64 8.44
CA GLU A 143 6.39 -14.89 7.68
C GLU A 143 7.08 -13.96 6.65
N LYS A 144 8.14 -13.25 7.04
CA LYS A 144 8.93 -12.43 6.10
C LYS A 144 9.58 -13.25 4.99
N ALA A 145 10.05 -14.45 5.29
CA ALA A 145 10.61 -15.36 4.28
C ALA A 145 9.54 -15.78 3.26
N LEU A 146 8.31 -16.10 3.72
CA LEU A 146 7.19 -16.45 2.82
C LEU A 146 6.76 -15.25 1.96
N ILE A 147 6.71 -14.04 2.53
CA ILE A 147 6.40 -12.82 1.79
C ILE A 147 7.46 -12.56 0.72
N HIS A 148 8.73 -12.73 1.06
CA HIS A 148 9.83 -12.58 0.10
C HIS A 148 9.75 -13.61 -1.02
N GLN A 149 9.45 -14.86 -0.70
CA GLN A 149 9.29 -15.93 -1.70
C GLN A 149 8.10 -15.61 -2.64
N LEU A 150 6.96 -15.17 -2.08
CA LEU A 150 5.81 -14.78 -2.87
C LEU A 150 6.13 -13.59 -3.78
N ALA A 151 6.79 -12.55 -3.26
CA ALA A 151 7.22 -11.40 -4.04
C ALA A 151 8.21 -11.79 -5.16
N SER A 152 9.11 -12.74 -4.91
CA SER A 152 10.01 -13.29 -5.92
C SER A 152 9.26 -14.01 -7.05
N TYR A 153 8.24 -14.81 -6.72
CA TYR A 153 7.41 -15.46 -7.74
C TYR A 153 6.62 -14.44 -8.54
N LEU A 154 6.04 -13.43 -7.87
CA LEU A 154 5.34 -12.33 -8.53
C LEU A 154 6.26 -11.59 -9.50
N PHE A 155 7.47 -11.26 -9.06
CA PHE A 155 8.45 -10.61 -9.93
C PHE A 155 8.75 -11.48 -11.17
N SER A 156 9.00 -12.76 -10.98
CA SER A 156 9.26 -13.68 -12.09
C SER A 156 8.10 -13.83 -13.07
N ASP A 157 6.86 -13.84 -12.58
CA ASP A 157 5.66 -14.11 -13.40
C ASP A 157 5.07 -12.85 -14.02
N CYS A 158 5.16 -11.70 -13.31
CA CYS A 158 4.57 -10.43 -13.77
C CYS A 158 5.54 -9.55 -14.54
N TYR A 159 6.85 -9.78 -14.39
CA TYR A 159 7.85 -8.92 -15.00
C TYR A 159 7.75 -9.03 -16.52
N ASP A 160 7.37 -7.95 -17.16
CA ASP A 160 7.16 -7.89 -18.61
C ASP A 160 8.34 -7.28 -19.37
N GLY A 161 9.49 -7.17 -18.71
CA GLY A 161 10.70 -6.63 -19.30
C GLY A 161 10.70 -5.10 -19.51
N ILE A 162 9.74 -4.40 -18.92
CA ILE A 162 9.82 -2.93 -18.83
C ILE A 162 10.95 -2.61 -17.89
N HIS A 163 12.14 -2.45 -18.47
CA HIS A 163 13.33 -2.05 -17.75
C HIS A 163 13.18 -0.62 -17.25
N PHE A 164 13.01 -0.45 -15.97
CA PHE A 164 13.65 0.70 -15.36
C PHE A 164 15.15 0.40 -15.37
N ASP A 165 15.91 1.14 -16.22
CA ASP A 165 17.38 1.07 -16.25
C ASP A 165 17.93 0.80 -14.86
N ASN A 166 18.74 -0.23 -14.72
CA ASN A 166 19.43 -0.67 -13.50
C ASN A 166 19.19 0.27 -12.32
N THR A 167 18.20 -0.06 -11.48
CA THR A 167 17.97 0.74 -10.27
C THR A 167 19.17 0.47 -9.39
N ASP A 168 20.17 1.35 -9.50
CA ASP A 168 21.40 1.29 -8.70
C ASP A 168 21.01 1.05 -7.25
N SER A 169 21.60 0.07 -6.61
CA SER A 169 21.35 -0.26 -5.19
C SER A 169 21.47 0.99 -4.28
N ARG A 170 22.24 1.99 -4.70
CA ARG A 170 22.32 3.32 -4.07
C ARG A 170 21.00 4.07 -4.14
N HIS A 171 20.23 3.96 -5.24
CA HIS A 171 18.90 4.57 -5.35
C HIS A 171 17.91 3.95 -4.38
N VAL A 172 17.89 2.63 -4.30
CA VAL A 172 17.03 1.90 -3.34
C VAL A 172 17.35 2.29 -1.91
N SER A 173 18.63 2.30 -1.54
CA SER A 173 19.10 2.71 -0.22
C SER A 173 18.75 4.17 0.09
N MET A 174 18.89 5.08 -0.88
CA MET A 174 18.50 6.49 -0.73
C MET A 174 16.98 6.62 -0.51
N ILE A 175 16.16 5.91 -1.30
CA ILE A 175 14.70 5.94 -1.16
C ILE A 175 14.27 5.39 0.20
N ALA A 176 14.85 4.27 0.65
CA ALA A 176 14.57 3.70 1.96
C ALA A 176 14.88 4.71 3.09
N LYS A 177 16.01 5.42 3.01
CA LYS A 177 16.35 6.49 3.97
C LYS A 177 15.34 7.63 3.94
N LEU A 178 14.95 8.10 2.75
CA LEU A 178 13.93 9.16 2.62
C LEU A 178 12.59 8.75 3.21
N VAL A 179 12.12 7.53 2.91
CA VAL A 179 10.87 6.99 3.43
C VAL A 179 10.91 6.87 4.96
N ASP A 180 12.00 6.34 5.50
CA ASP A 180 12.19 6.21 6.96
C ASP A 180 12.23 7.59 7.64
N TYR A 181 12.99 8.54 7.09
CA TYR A 181 13.06 9.90 7.60
C TYR A 181 11.68 10.57 7.59
N ILE A 182 10.96 10.53 6.47
CA ILE A 182 9.62 11.11 6.34
C ILE A 182 8.66 10.52 7.37
N ASN A 183 8.66 9.18 7.54
CA ASN A 183 7.78 8.52 8.49
C ASN A 183 8.03 8.94 9.96
N LYS A 184 9.29 9.21 10.32
CA LYS A 184 9.68 9.64 11.66
C LYS A 184 9.43 11.13 11.93
N HIS A 185 9.45 11.97 10.88
CA HIS A 185 9.45 13.42 10.99
C HIS A 185 8.24 14.11 10.34
N LEU A 186 7.07 13.42 10.26
CA LEU A 186 5.87 13.92 9.56
C LEU A 186 5.37 15.28 10.03
N SER A 187 5.59 15.61 11.33
CA SER A 187 5.21 16.90 11.93
C SER A 187 6.18 18.04 11.64
N GLU A 188 7.37 17.72 11.14
CA GLU A 188 8.47 18.67 10.99
C GLU A 188 8.55 19.25 9.58
N ASP A 189 9.56 20.08 9.31
CA ASP A 189 9.84 20.55 7.96
C ASP A 189 10.38 19.42 7.09
N LEU A 190 9.58 19.04 6.10
CA LEU A 190 9.92 18.06 5.06
C LEU A 190 10.09 18.75 3.71
N SER A 191 10.63 19.97 3.69
CA SER A 191 11.01 20.65 2.44
C SER A 191 12.03 19.82 1.66
N LEU A 192 12.03 20.01 0.34
CA LEU A 192 12.97 19.28 -0.53
C LEU A 192 14.42 19.55 -0.13
N GLY A 193 14.72 20.76 0.35
CA GLY A 193 16.06 21.12 0.85
C GLY A 193 16.49 20.28 2.05
N VAL A 194 15.61 20.11 3.04
CA VAL A 194 15.87 19.27 4.22
C VAL A 194 16.10 17.81 3.80
N LEU A 195 15.22 17.29 2.96
CA LEU A 195 15.33 15.91 2.49
C LEU A 195 16.58 15.66 1.63
N ALA A 196 16.97 16.63 0.83
CA ALA A 196 18.17 16.56 0.01
C ALA A 196 19.44 16.53 0.88
N GLN A 197 19.49 17.33 1.94
CA GLN A 197 20.59 17.33 2.91
C GLN A 197 20.68 15.98 3.65
N GLU A 198 19.56 15.42 4.10
CA GLU A 198 19.52 14.14 4.83
C GLU A 198 20.16 12.99 4.05
N VAL A 199 19.98 12.97 2.74
CA VAL A 199 20.54 11.91 1.88
C VAL A 199 21.78 12.35 1.10
N SER A 200 22.25 13.59 1.27
CA SER A 200 23.44 14.17 0.60
C SER A 200 23.35 14.16 -0.94
N TYR A 201 22.16 14.48 -1.47
CA TYR A 201 21.91 14.62 -2.92
C TYR A 201 21.23 15.97 -3.22
N SER A 202 21.11 16.34 -4.50
CA SER A 202 20.36 17.53 -4.90
C SER A 202 18.85 17.27 -4.86
N GLU A 203 18.05 18.34 -4.64
CA GLU A 203 16.57 18.28 -4.67
C GLU A 203 16.04 17.70 -5.99
N TYR A 204 16.60 18.13 -7.11
CA TYR A 204 16.23 17.59 -8.42
C TYR A 204 16.48 16.09 -8.51
N TYR A 205 17.63 15.63 -8.01
CA TYR A 205 18.01 14.23 -8.07
C TYR A 205 17.06 13.36 -7.23
N ILE A 206 16.81 13.75 -5.98
CA ILE A 206 15.90 12.97 -5.10
C ILE A 206 14.48 12.91 -5.67
N CYS A 207 13.95 14.01 -6.20
CA CYS A 207 12.63 14.03 -6.82
C CYS A 207 12.53 13.10 -8.03
N ARG A 208 13.53 13.16 -8.90
CA ARG A 208 13.58 12.33 -10.11
C ARG A 208 13.68 10.85 -9.78
N ILE A 209 14.59 10.49 -8.86
CA ILE A 209 14.80 9.09 -8.50
C ILE A 209 13.63 8.55 -7.70
N PHE A 210 13.11 9.33 -6.74
CA PHE A 210 11.93 8.92 -5.98
C PHE A 210 10.75 8.61 -6.91
N LYS A 211 10.45 9.50 -7.86
CA LYS A 211 9.39 9.26 -8.85
C LYS A 211 9.68 8.05 -9.75
N LYS A 212 10.93 7.89 -10.19
CA LYS A 212 11.33 6.76 -11.02
C LYS A 212 11.14 5.43 -10.30
N VAL A 213 11.50 5.34 -9.02
CA VAL A 213 11.49 4.08 -8.25
C VAL A 213 10.09 3.78 -7.70
N THR A 214 9.37 4.78 -7.18
CA THR A 214 8.10 4.57 -6.48
C THR A 214 6.85 4.86 -7.34
N ASN A 215 7.02 5.45 -8.52
CA ASN A 215 5.95 6.02 -9.35
C ASN A 215 5.19 7.19 -8.70
N TYR A 216 5.67 7.69 -7.56
CA TYR A 216 5.10 8.83 -6.83
C TYR A 216 6.05 10.02 -6.84
N THR A 217 5.48 11.24 -6.88
CA THR A 217 6.29 12.42 -6.55
C THR A 217 6.53 12.47 -5.04
N LEU A 218 7.72 12.88 -4.64
CA LEU A 218 8.11 12.98 -3.23
C LEU A 218 7.15 13.89 -2.45
N THR A 219 6.75 15.03 -3.02
CA THR A 219 5.81 15.95 -2.41
C THR A 219 4.42 15.32 -2.20
N ASN A 220 3.89 14.60 -3.20
CA ASN A 220 2.60 13.91 -3.04
C ASN A 220 2.68 12.84 -1.97
N TYR A 221 3.76 12.08 -1.94
CA TYR A 221 4.00 11.06 -0.90
C TYR A 221 3.91 11.67 0.51
N ILE A 222 4.60 12.78 0.77
CA ILE A 222 4.58 13.47 2.06
C ILE A 222 3.15 13.95 2.42
N VAL A 223 2.49 14.61 1.47
CA VAL A 223 1.13 15.13 1.68
C VAL A 223 0.15 13.99 2.00
N GLU A 224 0.22 12.90 1.27
CA GLU A 224 -0.66 11.76 1.45
C GLU A 224 -0.39 11.04 2.78
N LYS A 225 0.87 10.86 3.16
CA LYS A 225 1.25 10.35 4.49
C LYS A 225 0.69 11.22 5.62
N ARG A 226 0.82 12.54 5.51
CA ARG A 226 0.25 13.50 6.48
C ARG A 226 -1.27 13.38 6.58
N ILE A 227 -1.97 13.32 5.44
CA ILE A 227 -3.44 13.15 5.41
C ILE A 227 -3.84 11.81 6.02
N ALA A 228 -3.15 10.74 5.67
CA ALA A 228 -3.40 9.42 6.22
C ALA A 228 -3.23 9.40 7.74
N GLN A 229 -2.18 10.01 8.26
CA GLN A 229 -1.94 10.09 9.71
C GLN A 229 -2.96 11.01 10.42
N ALA A 230 -3.36 12.14 9.78
CA ALA A 230 -4.42 12.99 10.31
C ALA A 230 -5.76 12.25 10.39
N ALA A 231 -6.12 11.50 9.37
CA ALA A 231 -7.31 10.67 9.37
C ALA A 231 -7.32 9.68 10.55
N HIS A 232 -6.15 9.08 10.85
CA HIS A 232 -6.02 8.25 12.03
C HIS A 232 -6.29 9.01 13.33
N TYR A 233 -5.69 10.17 13.51
CA TYR A 233 -5.95 10.94 14.72
C TYR A 233 -7.42 11.33 14.88
N LEU A 234 -8.14 11.49 13.76
CA LEU A 234 -9.56 11.84 13.75
C LEU A 234 -10.51 10.67 14.06
N THR A 235 -10.03 9.41 14.04
CA THR A 235 -10.82 8.27 14.55
C THR A 235 -10.87 8.21 16.07
N GLY A 236 -10.02 8.98 16.75
CA GLY A 236 -10.04 9.16 18.21
C GLY A 236 -10.59 10.55 18.61
N ASP A 237 -10.26 10.98 19.82
CA ASP A 237 -10.81 12.21 20.42
C ASP A 237 -10.11 13.50 19.96
N MET A 238 -9.10 13.41 19.12
CA MET A 238 -8.31 14.57 18.69
C MET A 238 -9.15 15.55 17.88
N THR A 239 -9.02 16.85 18.16
CA THR A 239 -9.67 17.91 17.36
C THR A 239 -9.03 18.03 15.98
N ILE A 240 -9.80 18.49 14.99
CA ILE A 240 -9.36 18.62 13.60
C ILE A 240 -8.11 19.51 13.50
N ASN A 241 -8.11 20.66 14.21
CA ASN A 241 -6.97 21.58 14.21
C ASN A 241 -5.70 20.92 14.78
N LYS A 242 -5.83 20.23 15.93
CA LYS A 242 -4.70 19.52 16.53
C LYS A 242 -4.19 18.38 15.63
N ALA A 243 -5.09 17.66 14.94
CA ALA A 243 -4.70 16.64 13.99
C ALA A 243 -3.91 17.21 12.80
N ALA A 244 -4.37 18.34 12.24
CA ALA A 244 -3.68 19.03 11.16
C ALA A 244 -2.28 19.52 11.58
N GLU A 245 -2.18 20.16 12.73
CA GLU A 245 -0.92 20.67 13.28
C GLU A 245 0.06 19.52 13.57
N LYS A 246 -0.42 18.45 14.21
CA LYS A 246 0.40 17.30 14.61
C LYS A 246 0.99 16.53 13.41
N VAL A 247 0.44 16.69 12.23
CA VAL A 247 0.99 16.11 11.00
C VAL A 247 1.71 17.13 10.11
N GLY A 248 1.97 18.35 10.62
CA GLY A 248 2.78 19.36 9.96
C GLY A 248 2.04 20.20 8.89
N PHE A 249 0.72 20.35 8.99
CA PHE A 249 0.00 21.35 8.18
C PHE A 249 -0.05 22.68 8.92
N ASN A 250 0.65 23.69 8.39
CA ASN A 250 0.67 25.05 8.93
C ASN A 250 -0.51 25.91 8.42
N ASN A 251 -1.26 25.45 7.41
CA ASN A 251 -2.39 26.15 6.83
C ASN A 251 -3.63 25.25 6.87
N TYR A 252 -4.60 25.65 7.72
CA TYR A 252 -5.83 24.88 7.92
C TYR A 252 -6.70 24.78 6.65
N SER A 253 -6.80 25.86 5.88
CA SER A 253 -7.59 25.86 4.63
C SER A 253 -6.99 24.93 3.59
N TYR A 254 -5.65 24.87 3.51
CA TYR A 254 -4.95 23.94 2.65
C TYR A 254 -5.14 22.48 3.13
N PHE A 255 -5.00 22.26 4.45
CA PHE A 255 -5.29 20.94 5.05
C PHE A 255 -6.70 20.47 4.71
N TYR A 256 -7.72 21.32 4.96
CA TYR A 256 -9.11 20.97 4.75
C TYR A 256 -9.42 20.56 3.31
N LYS A 257 -8.97 21.39 2.34
CA LYS A 257 -9.12 21.10 0.91
C LYS A 257 -8.39 19.82 0.50
N THR A 258 -7.19 19.64 1.01
CA THR A 258 -6.34 18.47 0.71
C THR A 258 -6.95 17.22 1.32
N PHE A 259 -7.38 17.26 2.56
CA PHE A 259 -8.06 16.14 3.23
C PHE A 259 -9.31 15.74 2.46
N LYS A 260 -10.18 16.69 2.06
CA LYS A 260 -11.37 16.41 1.27
C LYS A 260 -11.03 15.77 -0.08
N ARG A 261 -9.98 16.25 -0.75
CA ARG A 261 -9.52 15.70 -2.03
C ARG A 261 -9.10 14.24 -1.91
N TYR A 262 -8.35 13.90 -0.86
CA TYR A 262 -7.83 12.53 -0.68
C TYR A 262 -8.84 11.59 -0.01
N MET A 263 -9.60 12.07 0.97
CA MET A 263 -10.55 11.25 1.73
C MET A 263 -11.97 11.22 1.12
N GLY A 264 -12.24 12.05 0.10
CA GLY A 264 -13.57 12.16 -0.54
C GLY A 264 -14.61 12.89 0.31
N MET A 265 -14.31 13.20 1.58
CA MET A 265 -15.15 13.92 2.52
C MET A 265 -14.31 14.86 3.37
N ASN A 266 -14.94 15.86 3.98
CA ASN A 266 -14.20 16.80 4.82
C ASN A 266 -13.82 16.19 6.18
N PRO A 267 -12.84 16.78 6.92
CA PRO A 267 -12.37 16.23 8.19
C PRO A 267 -13.45 16.09 9.26
N ALA A 268 -14.46 16.97 9.26
CA ALA A 268 -15.55 16.93 10.24
C ALA A 268 -16.50 15.75 9.96
N GLU A 269 -16.92 15.59 8.70
CA GLU A 269 -17.71 14.46 8.24
C GLU A 269 -16.98 13.13 8.50
N TYR A 270 -15.68 13.10 8.26
CA TYR A 270 -14.86 11.92 8.50
C TYR A 270 -14.84 11.54 9.98
N LYS A 271 -14.61 12.51 10.86
CA LYS A 271 -14.59 12.31 12.30
C LYS A 271 -15.93 11.81 12.82
N GLU A 272 -17.04 12.44 12.42
CA GLU A 272 -18.39 12.08 12.86
C GLU A 272 -18.73 10.62 12.50
N GLN A 273 -18.47 10.21 11.26
CA GLN A 273 -18.73 8.84 10.81
C GLN A 273 -17.94 7.78 11.60
N HIS A 274 -16.72 8.08 12.02
CA HIS A 274 -15.87 7.11 12.72
C HIS A 274 -16.06 7.15 14.25
N THR A 275 -16.54 8.24 14.82
CA THR A 275 -16.90 8.31 16.24
C THR A 275 -18.19 7.54 16.51
N GLN A 276 -19.18 7.58 15.62
CA GLN A 276 -20.41 6.80 15.73
C GLN A 276 -20.19 5.29 15.59
N ALA A 277 -19.21 4.86 14.78
CA ALA A 277 -18.89 3.46 14.58
C ALA A 277 -18.20 2.79 15.81
N ASN A 278 -17.59 3.58 16.69
CA ASN A 278 -16.93 3.08 17.90
C ASN A 278 -17.88 3.02 19.11
N ASN A 279 -19.08 3.57 19.01
CA ASN A 279 -20.09 3.61 20.09
C ASN A 279 -21.23 2.59 19.88
N ASN A 280 -21.20 1.80 18.82
CA ASN A 280 -22.10 0.68 18.52
C ASN A 280 -21.33 -0.67 18.56
#